data_f61a586c4d704fcd05fd1721aaa1065a
#
_entry.id   f61a586c4d704fcd05fd1721aaa1065a
#
_cell.length_a   1.000
_cell.length_b   1.000
_cell.length_c   1.000
_cell.angle_alpha   90.00
_cell.angle_beta   90.00
_cell.angle_gamma   90.00
#
_symmetry.space_group_name_H-M   'P 1'
#
loop_
_entity.id
_entity.type
_entity.pdbx_description
1 polymer ?
#
loop_
_entity_poly.entity_id
_entity_poly.type
_entity_poly.pdbx_seq_one_letter_code
_entity_poly.pdbx_strand_id
1 'polypeptide(L)'
;MKKVKAVKPFIYENNSNFKLAVYQKWKECGGGVVPSRPLEKYYERLAYHLDLPTLYQNSKEARLRFVEGASLRFDTFPDYLGYEIIPVIWDCWPRYVENMAKWFHKHKVQTAFFTSSQTAERMRSLCPNVNINHLPEAIETELYHAGKPLSERSIDYLEFGRCSRILDSTQFDKSIIVLSSRNERTGLKTRAQLADALADSKITLALTRLDNQPELAEGVDTLTQRYWECML
;
A
#
# COMPACT_ATOMS: atom_id res chain seq x y z
N MET A 1 -12.68 -14.59 -22.57
CA MET A 1 -12.08 -14.04 -21.32
C MET A 1 -10.95 -13.10 -21.69
N LYS A 2 -10.89 -11.87 -21.12
CA LYS A 2 -9.80 -10.93 -21.36
C LYS A 2 -8.53 -11.44 -20.68
N LYS A 3 -7.37 -11.24 -21.32
CA LYS A 3 -6.07 -11.54 -20.73
C LYS A 3 -5.68 -10.39 -19.80
N VAL A 4 -5.52 -10.67 -18.52
CA VAL A 4 -5.07 -9.67 -17.53
C VAL A 4 -3.54 -9.68 -17.45
N LYS A 5 -2.93 -8.50 -17.53
CA LYS A 5 -1.49 -8.32 -17.34
C LYS A 5 -1.22 -7.29 -16.25
N ALA A 6 -0.44 -7.67 -15.23
CA ALA A 6 0.02 -6.74 -14.21
C ALA A 6 1.15 -5.85 -14.76
N VAL A 7 1.02 -4.57 -14.54
CA VAL A 7 2.08 -3.61 -14.87
C VAL A 7 3.04 -3.52 -13.68
N LYS A 8 4.33 -3.65 -13.95
CA LYS A 8 5.35 -3.55 -12.89
C LYS A 8 5.23 -2.19 -12.20
N PRO A 9 5.01 -2.15 -10.87
CA PRO A 9 4.92 -0.88 -10.16
C PRO A 9 6.25 -0.13 -10.22
N PHE A 10 6.17 1.19 -10.33
CA PHE A 10 7.33 2.04 -10.17
C PHE A 10 7.67 2.12 -8.67
N ILE A 11 8.93 1.89 -8.32
CA ILE A 11 9.41 1.88 -6.93
C ILE A 11 10.35 3.05 -6.75
N TYR A 12 9.99 3.99 -5.89
CA TYR A 12 10.94 4.93 -5.32
C TYR A 12 11.76 4.20 -4.27
N GLU A 13 13.06 4.42 -4.20
CA GLU A 13 14.08 3.62 -3.49
C GLU A 13 13.79 3.31 -2.01
N ASN A 14 12.82 3.96 -1.37
CA ASN A 14 12.54 3.82 0.06
C ASN A 14 11.09 3.44 0.42
N ASN A 15 10.24 3.09 -0.54
CA ASN A 15 8.85 2.77 -0.25
C ASN A 15 8.57 1.27 -0.16
N SER A 16 7.65 0.93 0.74
CA SER A 16 7.26 -0.45 1.07
C SER A 16 7.01 -1.30 -0.18
N ASN A 17 7.61 -2.47 -0.20
CA ASN A 17 7.59 -3.39 -1.32
C ASN A 17 6.27 -4.17 -1.49
N PHE A 18 5.16 -3.79 -0.81
CA PHE A 18 3.87 -4.48 -0.97
C PHE A 18 3.46 -4.60 -2.43
N LYS A 19 3.54 -3.50 -3.18
CA LYS A 19 3.25 -3.47 -4.61
C LYS A 19 4.10 -4.47 -5.38
N LEU A 20 5.39 -4.49 -5.05
CA LEU A 20 6.34 -5.39 -5.70
C LEU A 20 6.10 -6.83 -5.30
N ALA A 21 5.83 -7.12 -4.02
CA ALA A 21 5.54 -8.45 -3.52
C ALA A 21 4.30 -9.04 -4.22
N VAL A 22 3.21 -8.28 -4.30
CA VAL A 22 1.99 -8.71 -5.01
C VAL A 22 2.26 -8.91 -6.50
N TYR A 23 3.04 -8.01 -7.14
CA TYR A 23 3.42 -8.16 -8.54
C TYR A 23 4.28 -9.40 -8.78
N GLN A 24 5.26 -9.68 -7.93
CA GLN A 24 6.10 -10.87 -8.02
C GLN A 24 5.27 -12.15 -7.82
N LYS A 25 4.38 -12.15 -6.83
CA LYS A 25 3.50 -13.29 -6.58
C LYS A 25 2.54 -13.55 -7.74
N TRP A 26 2.01 -12.49 -8.35
CA TRP A 26 1.23 -12.59 -9.58
C TRP A 26 2.02 -13.29 -10.70
N LYS A 27 3.30 -12.89 -10.88
CA LYS A 27 4.19 -13.48 -11.89
C LYS A 27 4.49 -14.96 -11.59
N GLU A 28 4.77 -15.30 -10.34
CA GLU A 28 5.02 -16.69 -9.88
C GLU A 28 3.81 -17.59 -10.12
N CYS A 29 2.61 -17.07 -9.93
CA CYS A 29 1.36 -17.78 -10.25
C CYS A 29 1.06 -17.84 -11.76
N GLY A 30 2.00 -17.50 -12.64
CA GLY A 30 1.83 -17.54 -14.08
C GLY A 30 1.05 -16.38 -14.69
N GLY A 31 0.79 -15.32 -13.91
CA GLY A 31 0.13 -14.11 -14.38
C GLY A 31 0.96 -13.36 -15.43
N GLY A 32 0.30 -12.84 -16.47
CA GLY A 32 0.96 -12.02 -17.49
C GLY A 32 1.50 -10.73 -16.92
N VAL A 33 2.64 -10.25 -17.38
CA VAL A 33 3.29 -9.03 -16.89
C VAL A 33 3.64 -8.06 -18.01
N VAL A 34 3.70 -6.77 -17.67
CA VAL A 34 4.19 -5.68 -18.52
C VAL A 34 5.28 -4.95 -17.74
N PRO A 35 6.42 -4.64 -18.35
CA PRO A 35 7.47 -3.86 -17.70
C PRO A 35 6.98 -2.44 -17.38
N SER A 36 7.56 -1.80 -16.36
CA SER A 36 7.39 -0.36 -16.13
C SER A 36 7.97 0.43 -17.31
N ARG A 37 7.38 1.57 -17.59
CA ARG A 37 7.85 2.43 -18.69
C ARG A 37 8.92 3.40 -18.17
N PRO A 38 10.06 3.55 -18.84
CA PRO A 38 11.17 4.39 -18.36
C PRO A 38 10.83 5.88 -18.26
N LEU A 39 9.74 6.33 -18.90
CA LEU A 39 9.30 7.73 -18.93
C LEU A 39 8.07 8.01 -18.02
N GLU A 40 7.74 7.12 -17.08
CA GLU A 40 6.52 7.22 -16.27
C GLU A 40 6.43 8.56 -15.51
N LYS A 41 7.54 9.08 -14.98
CA LYS A 41 7.62 10.41 -14.32
C LYS A 41 7.21 11.59 -15.22
N TYR A 42 7.50 11.52 -16.50
CA TYR A 42 7.12 12.57 -17.44
C TYR A 42 5.64 12.49 -17.82
N TYR A 43 5.11 11.27 -17.87
CA TYR A 43 3.69 11.04 -18.13
C TYR A 43 2.81 11.49 -16.96
N GLU A 44 3.27 11.43 -15.72
CA GLU A 44 2.57 11.95 -14.54
C GLU A 44 2.21 13.43 -14.73
N ARG A 45 3.16 14.26 -15.13
CA ARG A 45 2.91 15.69 -15.39
C ARG A 45 1.93 15.91 -16.53
N LEU A 46 2.05 15.14 -17.59
CA LEU A 46 1.14 15.22 -18.73
C LEU A 46 -0.28 14.80 -18.33
N ALA A 47 -0.44 13.74 -17.57
CA ALA A 47 -1.73 13.27 -17.09
C ALA A 47 -2.42 14.25 -16.13
N TYR A 48 -1.64 15.03 -15.38
CA TYR A 48 -2.17 16.07 -14.49
C TYR A 48 -2.89 17.17 -15.28
N HIS A 49 -2.31 17.59 -16.38
CA HIS A 49 -2.85 18.68 -17.22
C HIS A 49 -3.87 18.20 -18.25
N LEU A 50 -3.81 16.94 -18.66
CA LEU A 50 -4.64 16.36 -19.71
C LEU A 50 -5.62 15.36 -19.12
N ASP A 51 -6.82 15.84 -18.74
CA ASP A 51 -7.91 14.95 -18.29
C ASP A 51 -8.55 14.23 -19.51
N LEU A 52 -7.73 13.40 -20.18
CA LEU A 52 -8.13 12.71 -21.39
C LEU A 52 -9.14 11.60 -21.10
N PRO A 53 -10.17 11.43 -21.96
CA PRO A 53 -11.06 10.26 -21.86
C PRO A 53 -10.35 9.00 -22.33
N THR A 54 -10.93 7.84 -22.04
CA THR A 54 -10.54 6.58 -22.67
C THR A 54 -10.83 6.67 -24.18
N LEU A 55 -9.77 6.59 -24.98
CA LEU A 55 -9.86 6.75 -26.44
C LEU A 55 -10.32 5.45 -27.12
N TYR A 56 -9.78 4.34 -26.65
CA TYR A 56 -10.06 3.02 -27.16
C TYR A 56 -9.91 1.99 -26.05
N GLN A 57 -10.78 1.01 -25.98
CA GLN A 57 -10.65 -0.06 -25.00
C GLN A 57 -10.32 -1.39 -25.69
N ASN A 58 -9.13 -1.89 -25.47
CA ASN A 58 -8.73 -3.19 -25.97
C ASN A 58 -9.64 -4.28 -25.39
N SER A 59 -10.39 -4.95 -26.24
CA SER A 59 -11.34 -5.98 -25.83
C SER A 59 -10.68 -7.31 -25.40
N LYS A 60 -9.41 -7.50 -25.76
CA LYS A 60 -8.68 -8.74 -25.51
C LYS A 60 -7.77 -8.68 -24.26
N GLU A 61 -7.43 -7.49 -23.79
CA GLU A 61 -6.44 -7.30 -22.74
C GLU A 61 -6.85 -6.23 -21.72
N ALA A 62 -6.59 -6.50 -20.44
CA ALA A 62 -6.75 -5.55 -19.35
C ALA A 62 -5.43 -5.34 -18.60
N ARG A 63 -5.28 -4.21 -17.92
CA ARG A 63 -4.11 -3.84 -17.11
C ARG A 63 -4.46 -3.85 -15.63
N LEU A 64 -3.77 -4.70 -14.87
CA LEU A 64 -3.76 -4.64 -13.42
C LEU A 64 -2.74 -3.58 -13.00
N ARG A 65 -3.20 -2.53 -12.31
CA ARG A 65 -2.36 -1.41 -11.86
C ARG A 65 -2.43 -1.26 -10.34
N PHE A 66 -1.26 -1.06 -9.74
CA PHE A 66 -1.11 -0.81 -8.31
C PHE A 66 -1.10 0.70 -8.10
N VAL A 67 -2.09 1.23 -7.37
CA VAL A 67 -2.34 2.67 -7.29
C VAL A 67 -2.56 3.13 -5.86
N GLU A 68 -2.16 4.34 -5.54
CA GLU A 68 -2.54 5.03 -4.32
C GLU A 68 -3.85 5.79 -4.54
N GLY A 69 -4.70 5.88 -3.51
CA GLY A 69 -5.99 6.56 -3.63
C GLY A 69 -5.90 7.99 -4.14
N ALA A 70 -4.81 8.70 -3.76
CA ALA A 70 -4.55 10.07 -4.20
C ALA A 70 -4.04 10.17 -5.65
N SER A 71 -3.41 9.10 -6.18
CA SER A 71 -2.66 9.14 -7.44
C SER A 71 -3.26 8.29 -8.56
N LEU A 72 -4.49 7.81 -8.40
CA LEU A 72 -5.16 6.90 -9.35
C LEU A 72 -4.99 7.30 -10.82
N ARG A 73 -5.20 8.56 -11.13
CA ARG A 73 -5.09 9.08 -12.50
C ARG A 73 -3.66 9.02 -13.04
N PHE A 74 -2.69 9.28 -12.20
CA PHE A 74 -1.27 9.24 -12.56
C PHE A 74 -0.77 7.82 -12.71
N ASP A 75 -1.02 7.00 -11.70
CA ASP A 75 -0.54 5.62 -11.65
C ASP A 75 -1.12 4.74 -12.78
N THR A 76 -2.24 5.16 -13.38
CA THR A 76 -2.90 4.42 -14.46
C THR A 76 -2.62 4.96 -15.86
N PHE A 77 -2.06 6.17 -15.97
CA PHE A 77 -1.70 6.76 -17.25
C PHE A 77 -0.43 6.09 -17.84
N PRO A 78 -0.33 5.89 -19.14
CA PRO A 78 -1.31 6.13 -20.19
C PRO A 78 -2.21 4.90 -20.47
N ASP A 79 -2.15 3.86 -19.65
CA ASP A 79 -2.83 2.59 -19.93
C ASP A 79 -4.35 2.75 -20.05
N TYR A 80 -4.97 3.65 -19.24
CA TYR A 80 -6.42 3.88 -19.29
C TYR A 80 -6.90 4.47 -20.63
N LEU A 81 -5.99 5.00 -21.45
CA LEU A 81 -6.36 5.50 -22.78
C LEU A 81 -6.71 4.38 -23.75
N GLY A 82 -6.15 3.19 -23.57
CA GLY A 82 -6.28 2.08 -24.52
C GLY A 82 -6.65 0.72 -23.92
N TYR A 83 -6.72 0.60 -22.60
CA TYR A 83 -6.99 -0.66 -21.92
C TYR A 83 -8.04 -0.49 -20.82
N GLU A 84 -8.74 -1.55 -20.52
CA GLU A 84 -9.46 -1.66 -19.25
C GLU A 84 -8.46 -1.68 -18.11
N ILE A 85 -8.69 -0.84 -17.10
CA ILE A 85 -7.87 -0.80 -15.90
C ILE A 85 -8.56 -1.59 -14.80
N ILE A 86 -7.79 -2.46 -14.15
CA ILE A 86 -8.14 -3.15 -12.91
C ILE A 86 -7.23 -2.58 -11.82
N PRO A 87 -7.69 -1.56 -11.08
CA PRO A 87 -6.85 -0.94 -10.04
C PRO A 87 -6.85 -1.78 -8.77
N VAL A 88 -5.67 -1.95 -8.18
CA VAL A 88 -5.46 -2.41 -6.80
C VAL A 88 -5.06 -1.17 -6.00
N ILE A 89 -5.95 -0.74 -5.12
CA ILE A 89 -5.91 0.58 -4.48
C ILE A 89 -5.64 0.44 -2.99
N TRP A 90 -4.60 1.12 -2.53
CA TRP A 90 -4.32 1.30 -1.11
C TRP A 90 -4.33 2.79 -0.74
N ASP A 91 -4.28 3.09 0.55
CA ASP A 91 -4.28 4.47 1.08
C ASP A 91 -5.40 5.35 0.46
N CYS A 92 -6.59 4.76 0.26
CA CYS A 92 -7.74 5.48 -0.25
C CYS A 92 -8.58 6.04 0.91
N TRP A 93 -8.36 7.31 1.22
CA TRP A 93 -9.04 8.04 2.28
C TRP A 93 -10.37 8.61 1.79
N PRO A 94 -11.35 8.87 2.68
CA PRO A 94 -12.70 9.33 2.30
C PRO A 94 -12.73 10.51 1.34
N ARG A 95 -11.82 11.47 1.47
CA ARG A 95 -11.69 12.64 0.58
C ARG A 95 -11.46 12.31 -0.89
N TYR A 96 -10.97 11.11 -1.21
CA TYR A 96 -10.68 10.69 -2.57
C TYR A 96 -11.80 9.87 -3.20
N VAL A 97 -12.69 9.30 -2.40
CA VAL A 97 -13.67 8.29 -2.81
C VAL A 97 -14.62 8.80 -3.89
N GLU A 98 -15.15 10.01 -3.73
CA GLU A 98 -16.08 10.57 -4.72
C GLU A 98 -15.42 10.87 -6.07
N ASN A 99 -14.19 11.42 -6.04
CA ASN A 99 -13.44 11.69 -7.25
C ASN A 99 -13.03 10.37 -7.94
N MET A 100 -12.73 9.35 -7.16
CA MET A 100 -12.45 8.02 -7.66
C MET A 100 -13.67 7.38 -8.31
N ALA A 101 -14.85 7.50 -7.71
CA ALA A 101 -16.11 7.02 -8.30
C ALA A 101 -16.39 7.69 -9.65
N LYS A 102 -16.22 9.01 -9.74
CA LYS A 102 -16.34 9.77 -11.02
C LYS A 102 -15.34 9.24 -12.05
N TRP A 103 -14.10 8.97 -11.63
CA TRP A 103 -13.07 8.42 -12.50
C TRP A 103 -13.43 7.02 -12.99
N PHE A 104 -13.93 6.16 -12.11
CA PHE A 104 -14.41 4.81 -12.48
C PHE A 104 -15.52 4.85 -13.55
N HIS A 105 -16.49 5.71 -13.37
CA HIS A 105 -17.55 5.91 -14.36
C HIS A 105 -17.00 6.42 -15.70
N LYS A 106 -16.14 7.44 -15.65
CA LYS A 106 -15.52 8.04 -16.84
C LYS A 106 -14.73 7.03 -17.66
N HIS A 107 -13.96 6.19 -17.00
CA HIS A 107 -13.06 5.23 -17.65
C HIS A 107 -13.63 3.81 -17.72
N LYS A 108 -14.91 3.63 -17.38
CA LYS A 108 -15.65 2.36 -17.49
C LYS A 108 -14.93 1.21 -16.76
N VAL A 109 -14.41 1.49 -15.57
CA VAL A 109 -13.82 0.47 -14.71
C VAL A 109 -14.88 -0.58 -14.39
N GLN A 110 -14.57 -1.86 -14.58
CA GLN A 110 -15.50 -2.95 -14.32
C GLN A 110 -15.14 -3.73 -13.04
N THR A 111 -13.86 -3.74 -12.67
CA THR A 111 -13.36 -4.47 -11.49
C THR A 111 -12.31 -3.64 -10.80
N ALA A 112 -12.36 -3.58 -9.46
CA ALA A 112 -11.36 -2.91 -8.63
C ALA A 112 -11.15 -3.68 -7.31
N PHE A 113 -9.94 -3.52 -6.73
CA PHE A 113 -9.58 -4.07 -5.43
C PHE A 113 -9.16 -2.94 -4.51
N PHE A 114 -9.58 -3.01 -3.25
CA PHE A 114 -9.24 -2.04 -2.20
C PHE A 114 -8.64 -2.75 -1.01
N THR A 115 -7.58 -2.20 -0.44
CA THR A 115 -6.96 -2.76 0.77
C THR A 115 -7.72 -2.40 2.05
N SER A 116 -8.60 -1.41 2.01
CA SER A 116 -9.52 -1.06 3.09
C SER A 116 -10.92 -1.63 2.81
N SER A 117 -11.45 -2.44 3.73
CA SER A 117 -12.82 -2.95 3.65
C SER A 117 -13.86 -1.84 3.71
N GLN A 118 -13.67 -0.84 4.57
CA GLN A 118 -14.56 0.30 4.72
C GLN A 118 -14.63 1.14 3.44
N THR A 119 -13.48 1.38 2.80
CA THR A 119 -13.43 2.10 1.52
C THR A 119 -14.07 1.28 0.40
N ALA A 120 -13.85 -0.04 0.38
CA ALA A 120 -14.49 -0.93 -0.59
C ALA A 120 -16.02 -0.88 -0.47
N GLU A 121 -16.56 -0.89 0.76
CA GLU A 121 -18.00 -0.82 1.00
C GLU A 121 -18.60 0.50 0.51
N ARG A 122 -17.94 1.61 0.84
CA ARG A 122 -18.35 2.93 0.37
C ARG A 122 -18.33 3.02 -1.17
N MET A 123 -17.31 2.46 -1.80
CA MET A 123 -17.21 2.44 -3.27
C MET A 123 -18.27 1.55 -3.91
N ARG A 124 -18.66 0.42 -3.30
CA ARG A 124 -19.79 -0.40 -3.79
C ARG A 124 -21.08 0.40 -3.84
N SER A 125 -21.34 1.22 -2.82
CA SER A 125 -22.51 2.09 -2.78
C SER A 125 -22.51 3.16 -3.88
N LEU A 126 -21.32 3.72 -4.20
CA LEU A 126 -21.19 4.76 -5.23
C LEU A 126 -21.10 4.20 -6.66
N CYS A 127 -20.63 2.98 -6.80
CA CYS A 127 -20.37 2.32 -8.09
C CYS A 127 -21.01 0.93 -8.14
N PRO A 128 -22.36 0.81 -8.09
CA PRO A 128 -23.05 -0.49 -7.97
C PRO A 128 -22.83 -1.42 -9.16
N ASN A 129 -22.41 -0.88 -10.31
CA ASN A 129 -22.13 -1.65 -11.52
C ASN A 129 -20.65 -2.10 -11.62
N VAL A 130 -19.81 -1.78 -10.64
CA VAL A 130 -18.40 -2.15 -10.60
C VAL A 130 -18.23 -3.30 -9.63
N ASN A 131 -17.53 -4.35 -10.05
CA ASN A 131 -17.16 -5.46 -9.16
C ASN A 131 -16.03 -5.03 -8.21
N ILE A 132 -16.39 -4.58 -7.01
CA ILE A 132 -15.46 -4.07 -6.01
C ILE A 132 -15.16 -5.12 -4.97
N ASN A 133 -13.90 -5.47 -4.83
CA ASN A 133 -13.39 -6.51 -3.94
C ASN A 133 -12.48 -5.91 -2.86
N HIS A 134 -12.55 -6.47 -1.66
CA HIS A 134 -11.58 -6.21 -0.62
C HIS A 134 -10.41 -7.20 -0.77
N LEU A 135 -9.18 -6.66 -0.80
CA LEU A 135 -7.93 -7.40 -0.82
C LEU A 135 -7.06 -6.87 0.33
N PRO A 136 -7.04 -7.52 1.49
CA PRO A 136 -6.27 -7.03 2.64
C PRO A 136 -4.78 -6.94 2.31
N GLU A 137 -4.11 -6.01 2.96
CA GLU A 137 -2.64 -5.92 2.88
C GLU A 137 -2.01 -7.20 3.42
N ALA A 138 -0.86 -7.55 2.87
CA ALA A 138 -0.08 -8.72 3.24
C ALA A 138 1.41 -8.39 3.30
N ILE A 139 2.18 -9.26 3.90
CA ILE A 139 3.65 -9.17 3.99
C ILE A 139 4.33 -10.44 3.49
N GLU A 140 5.60 -10.33 3.19
CA GLU A 140 6.46 -11.48 2.86
C GLU A 140 6.84 -12.21 4.15
N THR A 141 6.15 -13.31 4.46
CA THR A 141 6.36 -14.06 5.70
C THR A 141 7.77 -14.64 5.83
N GLU A 142 8.44 -14.93 4.72
CA GLU A 142 9.81 -15.47 4.69
C GLU A 142 10.86 -14.51 5.25
N LEU A 143 10.54 -13.22 5.31
CA LEU A 143 11.45 -12.20 5.84
C LEU A 143 11.43 -12.16 7.37
N TYR A 144 10.33 -12.58 7.99
CA TYR A 144 10.12 -12.49 9.42
C TYR A 144 10.33 -13.84 10.08
N HIS A 145 10.82 -13.85 11.30
CA HIS A 145 11.13 -15.05 12.05
C HIS A 145 10.80 -14.88 13.54
N ALA A 146 10.53 -15.99 14.19
CA ALA A 146 10.29 -15.99 15.62
C ALA A 146 11.53 -15.50 16.37
N GLY A 147 11.32 -14.60 17.31
CA GLY A 147 12.38 -14.09 18.17
C GLY A 147 12.79 -15.08 19.26
N LYS A 148 13.79 -14.69 20.05
CA LYS A 148 14.16 -15.34 21.31
C LYS A 148 12.99 -15.32 22.29
N PRO A 149 13.03 -16.16 23.35
CA PRO A 149 12.12 -16.01 24.48
C PRO A 149 12.07 -14.57 24.99
N LEU A 150 10.91 -14.09 25.42
CA LEU A 150 10.72 -12.68 25.76
C LEU A 150 11.74 -12.14 26.79
N SER A 151 12.15 -12.99 27.74
CA SER A 151 13.14 -12.65 28.75
C SER A 151 14.55 -12.44 28.23
N GLU A 152 14.85 -12.96 27.03
CA GLU A 152 16.19 -12.92 26.42
C GLU A 152 16.31 -11.84 25.34
N ARG A 153 15.22 -11.11 25.05
CA ARG A 153 15.22 -10.04 24.06
C ARG A 153 15.88 -8.80 24.60
N SER A 154 16.73 -8.19 23.79
CA SER A 154 17.58 -7.06 24.21
C SER A 154 16.91 -5.70 24.07
N ILE A 155 15.88 -5.57 23.24
CA ILE A 155 15.16 -4.31 22.99
C ILE A 155 13.88 -4.33 23.81
N ASP A 156 13.73 -3.41 24.77
CA ASP A 156 12.51 -3.32 25.57
C ASP A 156 11.36 -2.74 24.77
N TYR A 157 11.61 -1.70 23.97
CA TYR A 157 10.62 -1.07 23.12
C TYR A 157 11.19 -0.73 21.72
N LEU A 158 10.54 -1.24 20.68
CA LEU A 158 10.84 -0.85 19.31
C LEU A 158 9.81 0.16 18.80
N GLU A 159 10.28 1.36 18.49
CA GLU A 159 9.51 2.39 17.82
C GLU A 159 9.77 2.31 16.31
N PHE A 160 8.73 1.95 15.53
CA PHE A 160 8.81 1.99 14.08
C PHE A 160 7.55 2.56 13.43
N GLY A 161 7.72 3.14 12.26
CA GLY A 161 6.62 3.78 11.55
C GLY A 161 6.19 5.11 12.19
N ARG A 162 4.88 5.31 12.45
CA ARG A 162 4.30 6.61 12.83
C ARG A 162 3.89 6.71 14.32
N CYS A 163 4.54 6.00 15.22
CA CYS A 163 4.11 5.88 16.63
C CYS A 163 4.32 7.14 17.49
N SER A 164 5.21 8.06 17.11
CA SER A 164 5.68 9.18 17.96
C SER A 164 4.65 10.22 18.38
N ARG A 165 3.44 10.20 17.81
CA ARG A 165 2.38 11.13 18.23
C ARG A 165 1.60 10.66 19.45
N ILE A 166 1.62 9.35 19.69
CA ILE A 166 0.86 8.72 20.78
C ILE A 166 1.75 8.40 21.96
N LEU A 167 2.98 7.97 21.67
CA LEU A 167 3.96 7.60 22.68
C LEU A 167 5.26 8.38 22.47
N ASP A 168 5.62 9.18 23.46
CA ASP A 168 6.90 9.87 23.50
C ASP A 168 7.92 9.03 24.27
N SER A 169 8.73 8.28 23.54
CA SER A 169 9.75 7.41 24.13
C SER A 169 10.87 8.15 24.87
N THR A 170 10.97 9.49 24.71
CA THR A 170 11.94 10.29 25.48
C THR A 170 11.57 10.41 26.96
N GLN A 171 10.32 10.10 27.29
CA GLN A 171 9.82 10.12 28.68
C GLN A 171 10.02 8.80 29.43
N PHE A 172 10.52 7.78 28.75
CA PHE A 172 10.77 6.49 29.39
C PHE A 172 11.94 6.58 30.38
N ASP A 173 11.92 5.72 31.39
CA ASP A 173 13.05 5.54 32.28
C ASP A 173 14.30 5.17 31.47
N LYS A 174 15.45 5.71 31.90
CA LYS A 174 16.74 5.48 31.20
C LYS A 174 17.21 4.02 31.19
N SER A 175 16.65 3.18 32.05
CA SER A 175 16.91 1.74 32.04
C SER A 175 16.21 1.00 30.90
N ILE A 176 15.22 1.62 30.27
CA ILE A 176 14.45 1.04 29.16
C ILE A 176 15.24 1.22 27.86
N ILE A 177 15.56 0.10 27.22
CA ILE A 177 16.27 0.09 25.93
C ILE A 177 15.27 0.34 24.81
N VAL A 178 15.33 1.55 24.24
CA VAL A 178 14.48 1.98 23.13
C VAL A 178 15.29 1.97 21.83
N LEU A 179 14.78 1.25 20.82
CA LEU A 179 15.27 1.32 19.47
C LEU A 179 14.21 2.04 18.59
N SER A 180 14.63 3.10 17.89
CA SER A 180 13.74 3.84 17.01
C SER A 180 14.20 3.79 15.55
N SER A 181 13.34 3.38 14.64
CA SER A 181 13.61 3.36 13.21
C SER A 181 13.78 4.76 12.59
N ARG A 182 13.43 5.82 13.33
CA ARG A 182 13.57 7.22 12.89
C ARG A 182 14.97 7.78 13.14
N ASN A 183 15.72 7.16 14.02
CA ASN A 183 17.07 7.61 14.29
C ASN A 183 17.99 7.03 13.22
N GLU A 184 18.52 7.89 12.34
CA GLU A 184 19.46 7.49 11.28
C GLU A 184 20.68 6.73 11.80
N ARG A 185 21.03 6.91 13.08
CA ARG A 185 22.15 6.24 13.75
C ARG A 185 21.85 4.80 14.16
N THR A 186 20.57 4.42 14.25
CA THR A 186 20.17 3.07 14.74
C THR A 186 20.32 1.96 13.72
N GLY A 187 20.56 2.28 12.46
CA GLY A 187 20.86 1.28 11.43
C GLY A 187 19.67 0.52 10.84
N LEU A 188 18.43 0.82 11.23
CA LEU A 188 17.23 0.18 10.66
C LEU A 188 16.91 0.73 9.25
N LYS A 189 17.80 0.46 8.29
CA LYS A 189 17.69 0.95 6.91
C LYS A 189 17.05 -0.05 5.96
N THR A 190 16.99 -1.32 6.33
CA THR A 190 16.46 -2.39 5.50
C THR A 190 15.32 -3.12 6.20
N ARG A 191 14.46 -3.80 5.41
CA ARG A 191 13.39 -4.63 5.96
C ARG A 191 13.93 -5.82 6.78
N ALA A 192 15.07 -6.40 6.39
CA ALA A 192 15.70 -7.46 7.16
C ALA A 192 16.12 -6.96 8.55
N GLN A 193 16.76 -5.79 8.64
CA GLN A 193 17.11 -5.19 9.92
C GLN A 193 15.88 -4.86 10.78
N LEU A 194 14.77 -4.47 10.17
CA LEU A 194 13.52 -4.28 10.88
C LEU A 194 12.96 -5.61 11.40
N ALA A 195 13.00 -6.68 10.60
CA ALA A 195 12.54 -8.01 10.99
C ALA A 195 13.38 -8.55 12.18
N ASP A 196 14.70 -8.41 12.12
CA ASP A 196 15.59 -8.78 13.22
C ASP A 196 15.30 -7.97 14.50
N ALA A 197 15.07 -6.66 14.36
CA ALA A 197 14.73 -5.81 15.49
C ALA A 197 13.36 -6.15 16.10
N LEU A 198 12.37 -6.50 15.28
CA LEU A 198 11.07 -6.98 15.74
C LEU A 198 11.20 -8.29 16.52
N ALA A 199 11.99 -9.23 16.01
CA ALA A 199 12.25 -10.51 16.66
C ALA A 199 12.99 -10.38 17.99
N ASP A 200 13.81 -9.34 18.19
CA ASP A 200 14.57 -9.06 19.43
C ASP A 200 13.89 -8.02 20.35
N SER A 201 12.68 -7.58 20.00
CA SER A 201 11.93 -6.58 20.79
C SER A 201 10.92 -7.24 21.71
N LYS A 202 10.81 -6.73 22.96
CA LYS A 202 9.78 -7.16 23.93
C LYS A 202 8.42 -6.56 23.62
N ILE A 203 8.39 -5.28 23.25
CA ILE A 203 7.17 -4.53 22.96
C ILE A 203 7.39 -3.71 21.68
N THR A 204 6.37 -3.68 20.85
CA THR A 204 6.25 -2.74 19.74
C THR A 204 4.79 -2.32 19.56
N LEU A 205 4.57 -1.16 18.94
CA LEU A 205 3.22 -0.65 18.66
C LEU A 205 2.95 -0.62 17.16
N ALA A 206 1.85 -1.25 16.78
CA ALA A 206 1.30 -1.19 15.44
C ALA A 206 0.03 -0.34 15.45
N LEU A 207 0.16 0.94 15.14
CA LEU A 207 -0.95 1.89 15.17
C LEU A 207 -1.46 2.16 13.76
N THR A 208 -2.79 2.27 13.64
CA THR A 208 -3.44 2.66 12.40
C THR A 208 -3.21 4.14 12.10
N ARG A 209 -3.63 4.58 10.93
CA ARG A 209 -3.63 6.02 10.65
C ARG A 209 -4.68 6.76 11.46
N LEU A 210 -5.79 6.10 11.78
CA LEU A 210 -6.82 6.68 12.62
C LEU A 210 -6.28 7.04 14.00
N ASP A 211 -5.46 6.16 14.60
CA ASP A 211 -4.82 6.43 15.89
C ASP A 211 -3.80 7.57 15.82
N ASN A 212 -3.00 7.62 14.75
CA ASN A 212 -1.88 8.57 14.63
C ASN A 212 -2.24 9.92 14.02
N GLN A 213 -3.20 9.95 13.09
CA GLN A 213 -3.57 11.10 12.29
C GLN A 213 -5.08 11.06 11.97
N PRO A 214 -5.96 11.13 12.99
CA PRO A 214 -7.40 10.98 12.81
C PRO A 214 -7.99 11.98 11.81
N GLU A 215 -7.42 13.20 11.77
CA GLU A 215 -7.80 14.24 10.83
C GLU A 215 -7.54 13.88 9.36
N LEU A 216 -6.57 13.00 9.11
CA LEU A 216 -6.25 12.51 7.77
C LEU A 216 -6.94 11.19 7.43
N ALA A 217 -7.27 10.41 8.44
CA ALA A 217 -7.96 9.13 8.29
C ALA A 217 -9.47 9.31 8.04
N GLU A 218 -10.05 10.43 8.52
CA GLU A 218 -11.47 10.78 8.33
C GLU A 218 -12.42 9.62 8.75
N GLY A 219 -12.07 8.95 9.86
CA GLY A 219 -12.84 7.84 10.41
C GLY A 219 -12.60 6.47 9.74
N VAL A 220 -11.74 6.37 8.73
CA VAL A 220 -11.35 5.08 8.16
C VAL A 220 -10.25 4.45 8.99
N ASP A 221 -10.54 3.26 9.49
CA ASP A 221 -9.58 2.43 10.20
C ASP A 221 -9.21 1.21 9.35
N THR A 222 -7.92 0.98 9.17
CA THR A 222 -7.41 -0.10 8.33
C THR A 222 -6.27 -0.84 9.03
N LEU A 223 -6.29 -2.16 8.96
CA LEU A 223 -5.13 -2.96 9.35
C LEU A 223 -4.00 -2.69 8.37
N THR A 224 -2.92 -2.11 8.86
CA THR A 224 -1.72 -1.82 8.07
C THR A 224 -0.78 -3.01 8.08
N GLN A 225 0.19 -3.04 7.16
CA GLN A 225 1.25 -4.06 7.12
C GLN A 225 1.93 -4.25 8.48
N ARG A 226 2.05 -3.20 9.30
CA ARG A 226 2.69 -3.25 10.62
C ARG A 226 2.05 -4.24 11.57
N TYR A 227 0.73 -4.43 11.49
CA TYR A 227 0.06 -5.45 12.30
C TYR A 227 0.59 -6.83 11.98
N TRP A 228 0.70 -7.15 10.69
CA TRP A 228 1.23 -8.43 10.24
C TRP A 228 2.70 -8.61 10.58
N GLU A 229 3.49 -7.53 10.43
CA GLU A 229 4.92 -7.52 10.79
C GLU A 229 5.14 -7.78 12.28
N CYS A 230 4.25 -7.29 13.15
CA CYS A 230 4.34 -7.49 14.60
C CYS A 230 3.82 -8.87 15.08
N MET A 231 3.04 -9.56 14.26
CA MET A 231 2.42 -10.84 14.64
C MET A 231 3.26 -12.06 14.28
N LEU A 232 4.30 -11.91 13.47
CA LEU A 232 5.21 -12.98 13.05
C LEU A 232 6.49 -12.98 13.85
#